data_c6cd057b3fe59caf8375b2f6f89c04b7
#
_entry.id   c6cd057b3fe59caf8375b2f6f89c04b7
#
_cell.length_a   1.000
_cell.length_b   1.000
_cell.length_c   1.000
_cell.angle_alpha   90.00
_cell.angle_beta   90.00
_cell.angle_gamma   90.00
#
_symmetry.space_group_name_H-M   'P 1'
#
loop_
_entity.id
_entity.type
_entity.pdbx_description
1 polymer ?
#
loop_
_entity_poly.entity_id
_entity_poly.type
_entity_poly.pdbx_seq_one_letter_code
_entity_poly.pdbx_strand_id
1 'polypeptide(L)'
;MRKPILLKDFLDYKFLSGLQYSPDGSQAVYAVSSCDLAANGYRHHLYLWDGKNHTRLTGSGDEKLFLWEDDRTILFASLREREDRDAVQKGEERTVFYRLPLSGGEACRAFSVPLTVTGIQQISRGRYVLQVRYDLNFSGLYLLNGHEKADRLQKKQEEKDYEVLDELPFY
;
A
#
# COMPACT_ATOMS: atom_id res chain seq x y z
N MET A 1 -38.65 -12.40 -12.30
CA MET A 1 -37.79 -13.50 -11.84
C MET A 1 -36.51 -12.92 -11.23
N ARG A 2 -36.12 -13.31 -10.02
CA ARG A 2 -34.83 -12.92 -9.44
C ARG A 2 -33.72 -13.70 -10.15
N LYS A 3 -32.72 -12.98 -10.68
CA LYS A 3 -31.53 -13.61 -11.29
C LYS A 3 -30.77 -14.39 -10.19
N PRO A 4 -30.40 -15.67 -10.42
CA PRO A 4 -29.60 -16.39 -9.44
C PRO A 4 -28.23 -15.71 -9.29
N ILE A 5 -27.73 -15.65 -8.05
CA ILE A 5 -26.38 -15.15 -7.75
C ILE A 5 -25.38 -16.21 -8.21
N LEU A 6 -24.44 -15.82 -9.04
CA LEU A 6 -23.37 -16.65 -9.53
C LEU A 6 -22.06 -16.31 -8.81
N LEU A 7 -21.14 -17.28 -8.71
CA LEU A 7 -19.83 -17.07 -8.08
C LEU A 7 -19.06 -15.88 -8.70
N LYS A 8 -19.17 -15.69 -10.01
CA LYS A 8 -18.56 -14.55 -10.73
C LYS A 8 -19.12 -13.19 -10.33
N ASP A 9 -20.33 -13.13 -9.78
CA ASP A 9 -20.93 -11.84 -9.37
C ASP A 9 -20.17 -11.24 -8.18
N PHE A 10 -19.44 -12.08 -7.39
CA PHE A 10 -18.57 -11.61 -6.31
C PHE A 10 -17.34 -10.84 -6.81
N LEU A 11 -16.92 -11.05 -8.05
CA LEU A 11 -15.80 -10.35 -8.66
C LEU A 11 -16.13 -8.88 -8.99
N ASP A 12 -17.42 -8.58 -9.12
CA ASP A 12 -17.90 -7.23 -9.41
C ASP A 12 -18.02 -6.36 -8.15
N TYR A 13 -17.89 -6.96 -6.95
CA TYR A 13 -17.95 -6.22 -5.69
C TYR A 13 -16.76 -5.30 -5.51
N LYS A 14 -17.08 -4.12 -4.98
CA LYS A 14 -16.09 -3.12 -4.56
C LYS A 14 -16.12 -3.00 -3.05
N PHE A 15 -14.95 -3.03 -2.44
CA PHE A 15 -14.79 -2.89 -1.00
C PHE A 15 -14.28 -1.50 -0.69
N LEU A 16 -14.96 -0.80 0.21
CA LEU A 16 -14.59 0.53 0.66
C LEU A 16 -13.85 0.43 1.98
N SER A 17 -12.77 1.19 2.13
CA SER A 17 -11.96 1.21 3.35
C SER A 17 -11.24 2.54 3.57
N GLY A 18 -10.80 2.77 4.81
CA GLY A 18 -9.92 3.88 5.14
C GLY A 18 -10.53 5.27 4.97
N LEU A 19 -11.86 5.44 5.15
CA LEU A 19 -12.51 6.75 5.03
C LEU A 19 -11.87 7.76 6.00
N GLN A 20 -11.40 8.87 5.46
CA GLN A 20 -10.84 9.99 6.22
C GLN A 20 -11.40 11.30 5.68
N TYR A 21 -11.88 12.15 6.58
CA TYR A 21 -12.25 13.52 6.25
C TYR A 21 -11.01 14.42 6.15
N SER A 22 -11.10 15.45 5.29
CA SER A 22 -10.13 16.56 5.32
C SER A 22 -10.14 17.25 6.69
N PRO A 23 -9.04 17.90 7.11
CA PRO A 23 -8.98 18.60 8.40
C PRO A 23 -10.11 19.61 8.60
N ASP A 24 -10.55 20.28 7.52
CA ASP A 24 -11.69 21.23 7.53
C ASP A 24 -13.07 20.53 7.47
N GLY A 25 -13.12 19.22 7.30
CA GLY A 25 -14.36 18.42 7.21
C GLY A 25 -15.16 18.59 5.93
N SER A 26 -14.69 19.33 4.93
CA SER A 26 -15.43 19.64 3.70
C SER A 26 -15.40 18.51 2.67
N GLN A 27 -14.38 17.67 2.70
CA GLN A 27 -14.14 16.58 1.75
C GLN A 27 -13.79 15.29 2.47
N ALA A 28 -13.86 14.18 1.78
CA ALA A 28 -13.39 12.90 2.30
C ALA A 28 -12.65 12.09 1.23
N VAL A 29 -11.62 11.37 1.64
CA VAL A 29 -10.92 10.39 0.80
C VAL A 29 -11.11 9.00 1.38
N TYR A 30 -11.21 8.01 0.50
CA TYR A 30 -11.36 6.61 0.85
C TYR A 30 -10.74 5.72 -0.24
N ALA A 31 -10.36 4.51 0.14
CA ALA A 31 -9.86 3.51 -0.79
C ALA A 31 -11.00 2.62 -1.29
N VAL A 32 -10.99 2.34 -2.59
CA VAL A 32 -11.87 1.37 -3.25
C VAL A 32 -11.02 0.21 -3.73
N SER A 33 -11.31 -0.99 -3.26
CA SER A 33 -10.67 -2.22 -3.69
C SER A 33 -11.60 -2.99 -4.64
N SER A 34 -11.07 -3.48 -5.74
CA SER A 34 -11.76 -4.33 -6.71
C SER A 34 -10.89 -5.56 -7.02
N CYS A 35 -11.55 -6.69 -7.30
CA CYS A 35 -10.84 -7.91 -7.71
C CYS A 35 -10.11 -7.72 -9.05
N ASP A 36 -8.90 -8.25 -9.14
CA ASP A 36 -8.12 -8.37 -10.37
C ASP A 36 -7.73 -9.84 -10.57
N LEU A 37 -8.49 -10.55 -11.38
CA LEU A 37 -8.25 -11.97 -11.67
C LEU A 37 -6.93 -12.20 -12.39
N ALA A 38 -6.51 -11.29 -13.27
CA ALA A 38 -5.28 -11.44 -14.03
C ALA A 38 -4.04 -11.35 -13.12
N ALA A 39 -4.12 -10.51 -12.08
CA ALA A 39 -3.06 -10.37 -11.09
C ALA A 39 -3.24 -11.31 -9.89
N ASN A 40 -4.31 -12.12 -9.86
CA ASN A 40 -4.72 -12.94 -8.71
C ASN A 40 -4.70 -12.16 -7.39
N GLY A 41 -5.34 -10.98 -7.39
CA GLY A 41 -5.29 -10.07 -6.26
C GLY A 41 -6.35 -8.99 -6.31
N TYR A 42 -6.03 -7.87 -5.70
CA TYR A 42 -6.91 -6.70 -5.65
C TYR A 42 -6.19 -5.46 -6.18
N ARG A 43 -6.94 -4.62 -6.90
CA ARG A 43 -6.54 -3.24 -7.20
C ARG A 43 -7.17 -2.29 -6.20
N HIS A 44 -6.38 -1.34 -5.73
CA HIS A 44 -6.80 -0.33 -4.78
C HIS A 44 -6.63 1.05 -5.40
N HIS A 45 -7.67 1.89 -5.33
CA HIS A 45 -7.62 3.26 -5.82
C HIS A 45 -8.21 4.20 -4.79
N LEU A 46 -7.65 5.39 -4.69
CA LEU A 46 -8.20 6.45 -3.85
C LEU A 46 -9.29 7.22 -4.60
N TYR A 47 -10.34 7.55 -3.88
CA TYR A 47 -11.45 8.36 -4.34
C TYR A 47 -11.66 9.53 -3.40
N LEU A 48 -11.96 10.68 -3.98
CA LEU A 48 -12.36 11.89 -3.28
C LEU A 48 -13.88 12.03 -3.35
N TRP A 49 -14.51 12.34 -2.23
CA TRP A 49 -15.87 12.85 -2.14
C TRP A 49 -15.84 14.34 -1.77
N ASP A 50 -16.46 15.18 -2.58
CA ASP A 50 -16.49 16.65 -2.43
C ASP A 50 -17.80 17.18 -1.83
N GLY A 51 -18.60 16.30 -1.21
CA GLY A 51 -19.94 16.61 -0.70
C GLY A 51 -21.08 16.27 -1.70
N LYS A 52 -20.76 16.03 -2.98
CA LYS A 52 -21.72 15.70 -4.04
C LYS A 52 -21.25 14.57 -4.94
N ASN A 53 -20.01 14.63 -5.39
CA ASN A 53 -19.44 13.76 -6.40
C ASN A 53 -18.34 12.89 -5.81
N HIS A 54 -18.13 11.74 -6.46
CA HIS A 54 -17.02 10.84 -6.18
C HIS A 54 -16.08 10.85 -7.37
N THR A 55 -14.85 11.29 -7.15
CA THR A 55 -13.81 11.38 -8.19
C THR A 55 -12.67 10.45 -7.87
N ARG A 56 -12.25 9.62 -8.84
CA ARG A 56 -11.08 8.78 -8.69
C ARG A 56 -9.82 9.64 -8.73
N LEU A 57 -8.96 9.53 -7.71
CA LEU A 57 -7.73 10.30 -7.58
C LEU A 57 -6.51 9.59 -8.15
N THR A 58 -6.45 8.25 -8.09
CA THR A 58 -5.24 7.49 -8.38
C THR A 58 -5.47 6.39 -9.40
N GLY A 59 -4.41 5.89 -10.03
CA GLY A 59 -4.50 5.00 -11.17
C GLY A 59 -3.58 3.77 -11.16
N SER A 60 -2.56 3.69 -10.28
CA SER A 60 -1.59 2.58 -10.28
C SER A 60 -2.18 1.26 -9.82
N GLY A 61 -3.13 1.30 -8.87
CA GLY A 61 -3.87 0.12 -8.43
C GLY A 61 -3.36 -0.50 -7.12
N ASP A 62 -2.42 0.14 -6.44
CA ASP A 62 -1.81 -0.31 -5.18
C ASP A 62 -2.04 0.66 -4.02
N GLU A 63 -2.82 1.72 -4.25
CA GLU A 63 -2.98 2.85 -3.34
C GLU A 63 -4.06 2.57 -2.27
N LYS A 64 -3.67 2.07 -1.13
CA LYS A 64 -4.59 1.83 0.01
C LYS A 64 -4.17 2.51 1.32
N LEU A 65 -2.91 2.90 1.45
CA LEU A 65 -2.38 3.61 2.61
C LEU A 65 -2.23 5.09 2.27
N PHE A 66 -2.95 5.95 2.97
CA PHE A 66 -2.97 7.37 2.74
C PHE A 66 -3.29 8.16 4.01
N LEU A 67 -3.04 9.47 3.97
CA LEU A 67 -3.50 10.45 4.95
C LEU A 67 -3.66 11.83 4.31
N TRP A 68 -4.40 12.71 4.98
CA TRP A 68 -4.42 14.14 4.68
C TRP A 68 -3.21 14.82 5.33
N GLU A 69 -2.36 15.51 4.53
CA GLU A 69 -1.30 16.38 5.06
C GLU A 69 -1.86 17.76 5.46
N ASP A 70 -2.84 18.23 4.70
CA ASP A 70 -3.62 19.46 4.91
C ASP A 70 -4.96 19.32 4.14
N ASP A 71 -5.77 20.42 4.10
CA ASP A 71 -7.10 20.41 3.45
C ASP A 71 -7.06 20.19 1.93
N ARG A 72 -5.89 20.20 1.30
CA ARG A 72 -5.73 20.16 -0.16
C ARG A 72 -4.66 19.16 -0.64
N THR A 73 -4.04 18.44 0.27
CA THR A 73 -2.92 17.58 -0.07
C THR A 73 -3.10 16.20 0.57
N ILE A 74 -3.06 15.16 -0.26
CA ILE A 74 -3.06 13.77 0.16
C ILE A 74 -1.63 13.22 0.04
N LEU A 75 -1.15 12.59 1.10
CA LEU A 75 0.02 11.73 1.08
C LEU A 75 -0.46 10.28 0.97
N PHE A 76 0.08 9.51 0.02
CA PHE A 76 -0.31 8.11 -0.16
C PHE A 76 0.88 7.25 -0.57
N ALA A 77 0.81 5.95 -0.27
CA ALA A 77 1.81 4.96 -0.65
C ALA A 77 1.46 4.31 -1.99
N SER A 78 2.46 4.19 -2.87
CA SER A 78 2.32 3.48 -4.15
C SER A 78 3.70 3.14 -4.74
N LEU A 79 3.79 2.09 -5.57
CA LEU A 79 4.98 1.70 -6.32
C LEU A 79 4.85 2.12 -7.79
N ARG A 80 4.97 3.40 -8.06
CA ARG A 80 4.76 3.97 -9.41
C ARG A 80 5.96 3.79 -10.34
N GLU A 81 7.16 3.89 -9.79
CA GLU A 81 8.40 3.77 -10.56
C GLU A 81 8.78 2.32 -10.78
N ARG A 82 9.32 2.02 -11.98
CA ARG A 82 9.73 0.67 -12.35
C ARG A 82 10.81 0.14 -11.41
N GLU A 83 11.78 0.98 -11.09
CA GLU A 83 12.89 0.64 -10.20
C GLU A 83 12.42 0.18 -8.81
N ASP A 84 11.43 0.88 -8.25
CA ASP A 84 10.85 0.51 -6.95
C ASP A 84 10.07 -0.82 -7.02
N ARG A 85 9.34 -1.06 -8.12
CA ARG A 85 8.66 -2.35 -8.35
C ARG A 85 9.64 -3.49 -8.51
N ASP A 86 10.70 -3.29 -9.29
CA ASP A 86 11.73 -4.30 -9.54
C ASP A 86 12.47 -4.64 -8.22
N ALA A 87 12.74 -3.66 -7.36
CA ALA A 87 13.34 -3.88 -6.05
C ALA A 87 12.44 -4.73 -5.14
N VAL A 88 11.15 -4.42 -5.09
CA VAL A 88 10.17 -5.19 -4.29
C VAL A 88 10.00 -6.61 -4.84
N GLN A 89 10.02 -6.80 -6.17
CA GLN A 89 9.98 -8.14 -6.78
C GLN A 89 11.21 -8.98 -6.43
N LYS A 90 12.37 -8.36 -6.24
CA LYS A 90 13.59 -9.02 -5.75
C LYS A 90 13.58 -9.29 -4.25
N GLY A 91 12.48 -9.00 -3.56
CA GLY A 91 12.31 -9.27 -2.13
C GLY A 91 12.72 -8.12 -1.21
N GLU A 92 13.09 -6.95 -1.74
CA GLU A 92 13.32 -5.78 -0.91
C GLU A 92 12.02 -5.30 -0.28
N GLU A 93 12.09 -4.93 1.00
CA GLU A 93 11.01 -4.20 1.65
C GLU A 93 11.15 -2.71 1.32
N ARG A 94 10.09 -2.12 0.79
CA ARG A 94 10.08 -0.72 0.40
C ARG A 94 8.66 -0.17 0.38
N THR A 95 8.48 1.01 0.94
CA THR A 95 7.26 1.79 0.80
C THR A 95 7.64 3.17 0.28
N VAL A 96 7.00 3.60 -0.81
CA VAL A 96 7.24 4.91 -1.42
C VAL A 96 5.99 5.77 -1.27
N PHE A 97 6.17 6.98 -0.75
CA PHE A 97 5.09 7.94 -0.54
C PHE A 97 5.11 9.04 -1.59
N TYR A 98 3.92 9.39 -2.05
CA TYR A 98 3.67 10.45 -3.04
C TYR A 98 2.71 11.49 -2.46
N ARG A 99 2.96 12.77 -2.78
CA ARG A 99 2.04 13.88 -2.52
C ARG A 99 1.19 14.14 -3.74
N LEU A 100 -0.12 14.26 -3.53
CA LEU A 100 -1.10 14.61 -4.55
C LEU A 100 -1.83 15.90 -4.13
N PRO A 101 -1.56 17.04 -4.80
CA PRO A 101 -2.36 18.24 -4.62
C PRO A 101 -3.75 18.05 -5.23
N LEU A 102 -4.81 18.33 -4.47
CA LEU A 102 -6.19 18.23 -4.95
C LEU A 102 -6.61 19.43 -5.81
N SER A 103 -5.81 20.49 -5.83
CA SER A 103 -6.00 21.64 -6.72
C SER A 103 -5.66 21.37 -8.18
N GLY A 104 -5.15 20.16 -8.48
CA GLY A 104 -4.69 19.72 -9.79
C GLY A 104 -3.18 19.49 -9.84
N GLY A 105 -2.74 18.77 -10.88
CA GLY A 105 -1.35 18.36 -11.07
C GLY A 105 -1.13 16.87 -10.84
N GLU A 106 0.11 16.43 -11.02
CA GLU A 106 0.52 15.04 -10.82
C GLU A 106 1.02 14.81 -9.40
N ALA A 107 0.87 13.56 -8.94
CA ALA A 107 1.45 13.15 -7.69
C ALA A 107 2.99 13.12 -7.79
N CYS A 108 3.67 13.81 -6.89
CA CYS A 108 5.11 13.87 -6.82
C CYS A 108 5.66 12.96 -5.72
N ARG A 109 6.78 12.29 -5.98
CA ARG A 109 7.49 11.49 -4.98
C ARG A 109 7.88 12.36 -3.78
N ALA A 110 7.49 11.94 -2.58
CA ALA A 110 7.77 12.66 -1.35
C ALA A 110 8.98 12.08 -0.61
N PHE A 111 8.91 10.80 -0.27
CA PHE A 111 9.99 10.05 0.38
C PHE A 111 9.77 8.55 0.23
N SER A 112 10.77 7.77 0.59
CA SER A 112 10.69 6.30 0.67
C SER A 112 11.22 5.79 2.00
N VAL A 113 10.71 4.63 2.42
CA VAL A 113 11.11 3.93 3.64
C VAL A 113 11.53 2.52 3.23
N PRO A 114 12.72 2.03 3.64
CA PRO A 114 13.22 0.70 3.28
C PRO A 114 12.59 -0.42 4.15
N LEU A 115 11.31 -0.28 4.46
CA LEU A 115 10.51 -1.22 5.25
C LEU A 115 9.07 -1.22 4.71
N THR A 116 8.31 -2.26 5.04
CA THR A 116 6.87 -2.33 4.75
C THR A 116 6.10 -1.51 5.78
N VAL A 117 5.63 -0.33 5.38
CA VAL A 117 4.78 0.53 6.21
C VAL A 117 3.34 0.02 6.15
N THR A 118 2.73 -0.20 7.30
CA THR A 118 1.34 -0.66 7.46
C THR A 118 0.41 0.42 7.99
N GLY A 119 0.96 1.50 8.57
CA GLY A 119 0.21 2.64 9.06
C GLY A 119 1.08 3.89 9.06
N ILE A 120 0.43 5.05 8.86
CA ILE A 120 1.09 6.36 8.90
C ILE A 120 0.17 7.37 9.57
N GLN A 121 0.74 8.20 10.42
CA GLN A 121 0.06 9.31 11.05
C GLN A 121 0.97 10.54 11.06
N GLN A 122 0.41 11.70 10.71
CA GLN A 122 1.12 12.97 10.81
C GLN A 122 1.02 13.51 12.25
N ILE A 123 2.17 13.85 12.85
CA ILE A 123 2.23 14.47 14.17
C ILE A 123 2.24 16.00 14.03
N SER A 124 2.98 16.49 13.05
CA SER A 124 3.07 17.90 12.68
C SER A 124 3.53 18.01 11.22
N ARG A 125 3.51 19.20 10.65
CA ARG A 125 3.89 19.41 9.25
C ARG A 125 5.27 18.82 8.95
N GLY A 126 5.29 17.84 8.02
CA GLY A 126 6.51 17.14 7.59
C GLY A 126 7.07 16.11 8.60
N ARG A 127 6.35 15.81 9.69
CA ARG A 127 6.75 14.82 10.69
C ARG A 127 5.69 13.74 10.81
N TYR A 128 6.09 12.46 10.67
CA TYR A 128 5.20 11.31 10.66
C TYR A 128 5.65 10.26 11.67
N VAL A 129 4.68 9.55 12.23
CA VAL A 129 4.88 8.25 12.88
C VAL A 129 4.48 7.19 11.90
N LEU A 130 5.32 6.18 11.76
CA LEU A 130 5.09 5.05 10.86
C LEU A 130 4.94 3.78 11.69
N GLN A 131 3.90 3.02 11.39
CA GLN A 131 3.80 1.63 11.80
C GLN A 131 4.42 0.79 10.71
N VAL A 132 5.37 -0.07 11.06
CA VAL A 132 6.10 -0.90 10.08
C VAL A 132 5.98 -2.36 10.46
N ARG A 133 6.01 -3.22 9.45
CA ARG A 133 6.26 -4.64 9.65
C ARG A 133 7.77 -4.85 9.67
N TYR A 134 8.26 -5.56 10.65
CA TYR A 134 9.68 -5.82 10.84
C TYR A 134 9.91 -7.33 10.95
N ASP A 135 10.77 -7.85 10.07
CA ASP A 135 11.14 -9.24 10.06
C ASP A 135 12.34 -9.47 10.99
N LEU A 136 12.13 -10.14 12.11
CA LEU A 136 13.17 -10.39 13.12
C LEU A 136 14.26 -11.33 12.60
N ASN A 137 13.92 -12.29 11.73
CA ASN A 137 14.88 -13.25 11.17
C ASN A 137 15.86 -12.58 10.20
N PHE A 138 15.40 -11.51 9.55
CA PHE A 138 16.18 -10.69 8.63
C PHE A 138 16.37 -9.27 9.14
N SER A 139 16.53 -9.15 10.45
CA SER A 139 16.78 -7.86 11.11
C SER A 139 18.01 -7.18 10.51
N GLY A 140 17.89 -5.87 10.26
CA GLY A 140 18.98 -5.08 9.69
C GLY A 140 19.19 -5.19 8.18
N LEU A 141 18.41 -6.01 7.45
CA LEU A 141 18.50 -6.13 5.99
C LEU A 141 18.41 -4.76 5.28
N TYR A 142 17.57 -3.86 5.80
CA TYR A 142 17.39 -2.51 5.28
C TYR A 142 18.63 -1.60 5.45
N LEU A 143 19.60 -1.98 6.29
CA LEU A 143 20.84 -1.25 6.49
C LEU A 143 21.96 -1.72 5.56
N LEU A 144 21.80 -2.90 4.93
CA LEU A 144 22.80 -3.50 4.06
C LEU A 144 22.79 -2.89 2.66
N ASN A 145 23.94 -2.95 1.99
CA ASN A 145 24.12 -2.50 0.62
C ASN A 145 24.95 -3.51 -0.19
N GLY A 146 24.90 -3.42 -1.52
CA GLY A 146 25.74 -4.20 -2.44
C GLY A 146 25.57 -5.71 -2.33
N HIS A 147 26.66 -6.46 -2.39
CA HIS A 147 26.66 -7.93 -2.40
C HIS A 147 26.05 -8.52 -1.13
N GLU A 148 26.38 -7.99 0.03
CA GLU A 148 25.87 -8.48 1.31
C GLU A 148 24.34 -8.43 1.39
N LYS A 149 23.75 -7.35 0.86
CA LYS A 149 22.29 -7.23 0.75
C LYS A 149 21.72 -8.27 -0.22
N ALA A 150 22.37 -8.47 -1.38
CA ALA A 150 21.93 -9.42 -2.38
C ALA A 150 21.93 -10.86 -1.84
N ASP A 151 22.99 -11.26 -1.17
CA ASP A 151 23.12 -12.60 -0.56
C ASP A 151 22.05 -12.85 0.51
N ARG A 152 21.78 -11.85 1.35
CA ARG A 152 20.72 -11.93 2.38
C ARG A 152 19.32 -11.98 1.78
N LEU A 153 19.07 -11.26 0.68
CA LEU A 153 17.80 -11.31 -0.04
C LEU A 153 17.58 -12.66 -0.70
N GLN A 154 18.63 -13.23 -1.32
CA GLN A 154 18.56 -14.57 -1.88
C GLN A 154 18.21 -15.59 -0.80
N LYS A 155 18.90 -15.57 0.34
CA LYS A 155 18.59 -16.43 1.48
C LYS A 155 17.14 -16.26 1.96
N LYS A 156 16.64 -15.03 2.05
CA LYS A 156 15.25 -14.74 2.42
C LYS A 156 14.26 -15.32 1.42
N GLN A 157 14.59 -15.37 0.12
CA GLN A 157 13.74 -15.99 -0.89
C GLN A 157 13.75 -17.52 -0.78
N GLU A 158 14.92 -18.12 -0.58
CA GLU A 158 15.07 -19.58 -0.41
C GLU A 158 14.31 -20.08 0.83
N GLU A 159 14.34 -19.32 1.94
CA GLU A 159 13.62 -19.68 3.17
C GLU A 159 12.09 -19.48 3.11
N LYS A 160 11.56 -18.85 2.06
CA LYS A 160 10.10 -18.72 1.86
C LYS A 160 9.41 -19.98 1.37
N ASP A 161 10.16 -20.87 0.71
CA ASP A 161 9.57 -21.99 0.00
C ASP A 161 9.40 -23.23 0.89
N TYR A 162 9.88 -23.22 2.13
CA TYR A 162 9.67 -24.28 3.11
C TYR A 162 9.66 -23.77 4.55
N GLU A 163 8.88 -24.41 5.39
CA GLU A 163 8.85 -24.20 6.83
C GLU A 163 9.39 -25.44 7.52
N VAL A 164 10.42 -25.26 8.39
CA VAL A 164 10.92 -26.35 9.24
C VAL A 164 10.08 -26.37 10.50
N LEU A 165 9.26 -27.41 10.65
CA LEU A 165 8.49 -27.68 11.86
C LEU A 165 9.31 -28.62 12.76
N ASP A 166 9.87 -28.07 13.82
CA ASP A 166 10.65 -28.85 14.79
C ASP A 166 9.75 -29.75 15.67
N GLU A 167 8.49 -29.35 15.84
CA GLU A 167 7.47 -30.13 16.56
C GLU A 167 6.12 -30.04 15.84
N LEU A 168 5.51 -31.20 15.60
CA LEU A 168 4.11 -31.30 15.18
C LEU A 168 3.26 -31.42 16.46
N PRO A 169 2.31 -30.49 16.71
CA PRO A 169 1.37 -30.69 17.80
C PRO A 169 0.49 -31.88 17.51
N PHE A 170 0.63 -32.96 18.29
CA PHE A 170 -0.31 -34.05 18.28
C PHE A 170 -1.53 -33.68 19.14
N TYR A 171 -2.70 -33.71 18.52
CA TYR A 171 -3.99 -33.59 19.19
C TYR A 171 -4.54 -34.97 19.48
#